data_f5121915466525f0cb2f3a00754c617e
#
_entry.id   f5121915466525f0cb2f3a00754c617e
#
_cell.length_a   1.000
_cell.length_b   1.000
_cell.length_c   1.000
_cell.angle_alpha   90.00
_cell.angle_beta   90.00
_cell.angle_gamma   90.00
#
_symmetry.space_group_name_H-M   'P 1'
#
loop_
_entity.id
_entity.type
_entity.pdbx_description
1 polymer ?
#
loop_
_entity_poly.entity_id
_entity_poly.type
_entity_poly.pdbx_seq_one_letter_code
_entity_poly.pdbx_strand_id
1 'polypeptide(L)'
;MLEQYREYRERLEAIENGSEIEESGFEVVENHIFPIEIAGYGEGEVSLVPAFDGAYHRLALFFVTTDGQVIYKTDQLETNNRVLGQMEQPACDIAAVSFRDLDMDGRMDIILITACAGENGSDGAYKIGDVLFQSKKQAGFYRDYRIADKINRYGMNKSAEVITAFVRDGYSTEFLYTATTLKELLAEGLQIITEQCHYRTFGKLGKLQVVPGTYRISNYDVFMVYLVSEQGDILFSLQPMGDYDNLYALKGINCRDIDGDGLKDIVILARYSYEGEEGQLIVESDYSVYYQRTGGFSLDTEMKDTYRCSDEDTMEVLVEEARKYWGWSGEL
;
A
#
# COMPACT_ATOMS: atom_id res chain seq x y z
N MET A 1 18.09 1.54 -22.27
CA MET A 1 17.59 2.32 -21.12
C MET A 1 17.78 3.83 -21.29
N LEU A 2 19.00 4.41 -21.30
CA LEU A 2 19.18 5.87 -21.44
C LEU A 2 18.61 6.43 -22.74
N GLU A 3 18.70 5.72 -23.84
CA GLU A 3 18.13 6.10 -25.12
C GLU A 3 16.60 6.04 -25.10
N GLN A 4 16.02 4.97 -24.59
CA GLN A 4 14.58 4.82 -24.39
C GLN A 4 14.00 5.91 -23.49
N TYR A 5 14.71 6.23 -22.39
CA TYR A 5 14.30 7.33 -21.50
C TYR A 5 14.34 8.69 -22.20
N ARG A 6 15.36 8.94 -23.03
CA ARG A 6 15.46 10.17 -23.80
C ARG A 6 14.32 10.28 -24.82
N GLU A 7 14.04 9.21 -25.57
CA GLU A 7 12.94 9.17 -26.54
C GLU A 7 11.58 9.37 -25.88
N TYR A 8 11.34 8.73 -24.72
CA TYR A 8 10.14 8.94 -23.93
C TYR A 8 10.00 10.39 -23.47
N ARG A 9 11.07 10.98 -22.94
CA ARG A 9 11.08 12.37 -22.49
C ARG A 9 10.85 13.34 -23.64
N GLU A 10 11.48 13.12 -24.80
CA GLU A 10 11.28 13.93 -26.00
C GLU A 10 9.80 13.89 -26.46
N ARG A 11 9.16 12.72 -26.46
CA ARG A 11 7.72 12.58 -26.75
C ARG A 11 6.85 13.34 -25.72
N LEU A 12 7.07 13.11 -24.44
CA LEU A 12 6.31 13.76 -23.38
C LEU A 12 6.47 15.29 -23.45
N GLU A 13 7.68 15.80 -23.65
CA GLU A 13 7.96 17.23 -23.69
C GLU A 13 7.40 17.93 -24.97
N ALA A 14 7.28 17.20 -26.06
CA ALA A 14 6.73 17.73 -27.31
C ALA A 14 5.22 17.98 -27.30
N ILE A 15 4.46 17.36 -26.36
CA ILE A 15 3.01 17.53 -26.26
C ILE A 15 2.69 18.95 -25.77
N GLU A 16 2.12 19.78 -26.63
CA GLU A 16 1.68 21.15 -26.31
C GLU A 16 0.16 21.30 -26.30
N ASN A 17 -0.57 20.35 -26.92
CA ASN A 17 -2.03 20.35 -27.00
C ASN A 17 -2.62 19.03 -26.53
N GLY A 18 -3.81 19.06 -25.97
CA GLY A 18 -4.51 17.87 -25.47
C GLY A 18 -4.76 16.80 -26.55
N SER A 19 -5.00 17.21 -27.80
CA SER A 19 -5.15 16.27 -28.94
C SER A 19 -3.87 15.50 -29.28
N GLU A 20 -2.71 16.02 -28.91
CA GLU A 20 -1.42 15.37 -29.18
C GLU A 20 -1.08 14.27 -28.17
N ILE A 21 -1.82 14.17 -27.05
CA ILE A 21 -1.56 13.18 -26.00
C ILE A 21 -1.66 11.77 -26.57
N GLU A 22 -2.79 11.44 -27.19
CA GLU A 22 -3.00 10.11 -27.79
C GLU A 22 -2.13 9.90 -29.05
N GLU A 23 -1.95 10.95 -29.87
CA GLU A 23 -1.09 10.89 -31.03
C GLU A 23 0.38 10.59 -30.67
N SER A 24 0.80 10.97 -29.47
CA SER A 24 2.13 10.69 -28.91
C SER A 24 2.23 9.32 -28.21
N GLY A 25 1.18 8.47 -28.28
CA GLY A 25 1.19 7.12 -27.75
C GLY A 25 0.87 7.02 -26.25
N PHE A 26 0.18 8.02 -25.70
CA PHE A 26 -0.38 7.97 -24.35
C PHE A 26 -1.87 7.61 -24.40
N GLU A 27 -2.31 6.73 -23.54
CA GLU A 27 -3.71 6.30 -23.41
C GLU A 27 -4.37 7.11 -22.28
N VAL A 28 -5.34 7.96 -22.65
CA VAL A 28 -6.04 8.85 -21.72
C VAL A 28 -7.00 8.04 -20.84
N VAL A 29 -6.98 8.32 -19.52
CA VAL A 29 -7.91 7.72 -18.54
C VAL A 29 -9.14 8.62 -18.42
N GLU A 30 -10.09 8.46 -19.36
CA GLU A 30 -11.24 9.39 -19.54
C GLU A 30 -12.09 9.58 -18.29
N ASN A 31 -12.32 8.54 -17.50
CA ASN A 31 -13.13 8.58 -16.27
C ASN A 31 -12.44 9.31 -15.10
N HIS A 32 -11.18 9.72 -15.29
CA HIS A 32 -10.40 10.49 -14.31
C HIS A 32 -9.97 11.87 -14.82
N ILE A 33 -10.71 12.42 -15.78
CA ILE A 33 -10.56 13.82 -16.20
C ILE A 33 -11.38 14.69 -15.27
N PHE A 34 -10.73 15.64 -14.59
CA PHE A 34 -11.41 16.52 -13.62
C PHE A 34 -11.03 17.99 -13.84
N PRO A 35 -11.99 18.92 -13.71
CA PRO A 35 -11.67 20.33 -13.66
C PRO A 35 -10.87 20.66 -12.39
N ILE A 36 -9.89 21.54 -12.52
CA ILE A 36 -9.03 21.99 -11.42
C ILE A 36 -8.69 23.48 -11.58
N GLU A 37 -8.61 24.18 -10.45
CA GLU A 37 -8.09 25.55 -10.38
C GLU A 37 -6.59 25.52 -10.08
N ILE A 38 -5.79 26.19 -10.91
CA ILE A 38 -4.32 26.24 -10.76
C ILE A 38 -3.87 27.65 -10.45
N ALA A 39 -3.16 27.81 -9.33
CA ALA A 39 -2.54 29.09 -8.96
C ALA A 39 -1.54 29.56 -10.03
N GLY A 40 -1.55 30.87 -10.31
CA GLY A 40 -0.64 31.46 -11.30
C GLY A 40 -1.06 31.23 -12.75
N TYR A 41 -2.13 30.51 -13.00
CA TYR A 41 -2.83 30.43 -14.28
C TYR A 41 -4.10 31.32 -14.20
N GLY A 42 -4.33 32.16 -15.18
CA GLY A 42 -5.44 33.15 -15.15
C GLY A 42 -6.85 32.58 -14.93
N GLU A 43 -7.90 33.34 -15.19
CA GLU A 43 -9.31 32.98 -14.96
C GLU A 43 -9.85 31.87 -15.91
N GLY A 44 -8.99 30.97 -16.42
CA GLY A 44 -9.37 29.87 -17.32
C GLY A 44 -9.68 28.58 -16.58
N GLU A 45 -10.64 27.82 -17.08
CA GLU A 45 -10.91 26.45 -16.62
C GLU A 45 -9.80 25.52 -17.16
N VAL A 46 -9.20 24.71 -16.26
CA VAL A 46 -8.16 23.73 -16.57
C VAL A 46 -8.66 22.36 -16.18
N SER A 47 -8.38 21.35 -16.96
CA SER A 47 -8.66 19.95 -16.64
C SER A 47 -7.37 19.21 -16.33
N LEU A 48 -7.36 18.40 -15.26
CA LEU A 48 -6.42 17.35 -15.06
C LEU A 48 -6.76 16.19 -16.00
N VAL A 49 -5.81 15.80 -16.83
CA VAL A 49 -5.93 14.69 -17.80
C VAL A 49 -4.81 13.68 -17.51
N PRO A 50 -5.09 12.58 -16.81
CA PRO A 50 -4.11 11.51 -16.62
C PRO A 50 -4.06 10.61 -17.86
N ALA A 51 -2.86 10.15 -18.21
CA ALA A 51 -2.67 9.21 -19.30
C ALA A 51 -1.48 8.28 -19.05
N PHE A 52 -1.60 7.02 -19.46
CA PHE A 52 -0.52 6.04 -19.40
C PHE A 52 0.23 5.96 -20.73
N ASP A 53 1.55 5.93 -20.68
CA ASP A 53 2.36 5.61 -21.85
C ASP A 53 2.14 4.15 -22.26
N GLY A 54 1.67 3.88 -23.47
CA GLY A 54 1.35 2.55 -23.95
C GLY A 54 2.55 1.60 -24.10
N ALA A 55 3.78 2.14 -24.15
CA ALA A 55 4.99 1.33 -24.32
C ALA A 55 5.64 0.93 -22.98
N TYR A 56 5.53 1.78 -21.96
CA TYR A 56 6.26 1.62 -20.69
C TYR A 56 5.36 1.62 -19.45
N HIS A 57 4.05 1.73 -19.61
CA HIS A 57 3.05 1.81 -18.54
C HIS A 57 3.32 2.95 -17.53
N ARG A 58 4.00 4.00 -17.97
CA ARG A 58 4.30 5.16 -17.13
C ARG A 58 3.13 6.13 -17.13
N LEU A 59 2.70 6.54 -15.95
CA LEU A 59 1.63 7.53 -15.79
C LEU A 59 2.20 8.94 -15.96
N ALA A 60 1.52 9.74 -16.78
CA ALA A 60 1.74 11.17 -16.90
C ALA A 60 0.45 11.93 -16.58
N LEU A 61 0.56 13.08 -15.94
CA LEU A 61 -0.54 14.00 -15.67
C LEU A 61 -0.37 15.23 -16.54
N PHE A 62 -1.39 15.55 -17.31
CA PHE A 62 -1.46 16.74 -18.15
C PHE A 62 -2.51 17.70 -17.59
N PHE A 63 -2.24 19.00 -17.71
CA PHE A 63 -3.16 20.05 -17.30
C PHE A 63 -3.52 20.85 -18.56
N VAL A 64 -4.75 20.67 -18.99
CA VAL A 64 -5.23 21.11 -20.30
C VAL A 64 -6.30 22.17 -20.14
N THR A 65 -6.14 23.30 -20.81
CA THR A 65 -7.11 24.38 -20.83
C THR A 65 -8.32 24.06 -21.71
N THR A 66 -9.40 24.83 -21.59
CA THR A 66 -10.60 24.66 -22.43
C THR A 66 -10.37 24.86 -23.91
N ASP A 67 -9.33 25.62 -24.29
CA ASP A 67 -8.90 25.77 -25.69
C ASP A 67 -7.90 24.70 -26.14
N GLY A 68 -7.65 23.72 -25.29
CA GLY A 68 -6.85 22.53 -25.60
C GLY A 68 -5.36 22.66 -25.34
N GLN A 69 -4.87 23.79 -24.81
CA GLN A 69 -3.44 23.98 -24.55
C GLN A 69 -2.98 23.22 -23.31
N VAL A 70 -1.85 22.51 -23.38
CA VAL A 70 -1.19 21.90 -22.23
C VAL A 70 -0.34 22.94 -21.53
N ILE A 71 -0.74 23.35 -20.31
CA ILE A 71 -0.04 24.40 -19.53
C ILE A 71 0.97 23.81 -18.52
N TYR A 72 0.78 22.57 -18.14
CA TYR A 72 1.70 21.85 -17.23
C TYR A 72 1.57 20.35 -17.46
N LYS A 73 2.66 19.64 -17.31
CA LYS A 73 2.69 18.17 -17.40
C LYS A 73 3.77 17.60 -16.47
N THR A 74 3.54 16.41 -15.92
CA THR A 74 4.49 15.73 -15.07
C THR A 74 4.33 14.21 -15.14
N ASP A 75 5.43 13.49 -15.17
CA ASP A 75 5.55 12.04 -14.99
C ASP A 75 6.34 11.69 -13.74
N GLN A 76 6.68 12.69 -12.92
CA GLN A 76 7.42 12.50 -11.67
C GLN A 76 6.48 11.99 -10.58
N LEU A 77 6.05 10.74 -10.71
CA LEU A 77 5.11 10.05 -9.82
C LEU A 77 5.76 8.81 -9.23
N GLU A 78 5.33 8.44 -8.02
CA GLU A 78 5.84 7.25 -7.33
C GLU A 78 5.53 5.96 -8.09
N THR A 79 4.36 5.91 -8.74
CA THR A 79 3.94 4.83 -9.65
C THR A 79 5.00 4.52 -10.71
N ASN A 80 5.73 5.54 -11.19
CA ASN A 80 6.76 5.40 -12.21
C ASN A 80 8.13 4.94 -11.70
N ASN A 81 8.25 4.65 -10.39
CA ASN A 81 9.51 4.29 -9.75
C ASN A 81 9.47 2.91 -9.08
N ARG A 82 8.47 2.08 -9.36
CA ARG A 82 8.31 0.76 -8.73
C ARG A 82 9.46 -0.19 -9.05
N VAL A 83 9.87 -0.23 -10.30
CA VAL A 83 11.01 -1.03 -10.72
C VAL A 83 12.17 -0.09 -11.03
N LEU A 84 13.05 0.06 -10.04
CA LEU A 84 14.21 0.95 -10.18
C LEU A 84 15.12 0.50 -11.32
N GLY A 85 15.49 1.46 -12.16
CA GLY A 85 16.40 1.25 -13.26
C GLY A 85 15.76 0.57 -14.48
N GLN A 86 14.45 0.43 -14.55
CA GLN A 86 13.72 -0.03 -15.73
C GLN A 86 12.82 1.08 -16.27
N MET A 87 12.62 1.10 -17.58
CA MET A 87 11.66 2.02 -18.21
C MET A 87 10.23 1.50 -18.09
N GLU A 88 10.05 0.23 -18.39
CA GLU A 88 8.76 -0.44 -18.26
C GLU A 88 8.40 -0.63 -16.79
N GLN A 89 7.19 -0.21 -16.43
CA GLN A 89 6.65 -0.34 -15.10
C GLN A 89 5.48 -1.34 -15.11
N PRO A 90 5.11 -1.93 -13.97
CA PRO A 90 3.90 -2.74 -13.88
C PRO A 90 2.67 -1.97 -14.35
N ALA A 91 1.74 -2.66 -15.01
CA ALA A 91 0.46 -2.08 -15.38
C ALA A 91 -0.33 -1.68 -14.13
N CYS A 92 -0.80 -0.45 -14.12
CA CYS A 92 -1.57 0.11 -13.01
C CYS A 92 -2.80 0.83 -13.55
N ASP A 93 -3.83 0.94 -12.72
CA ASP A 93 -4.99 1.78 -12.94
C ASP A 93 -5.03 2.91 -11.91
N ILE A 94 -5.80 3.95 -12.18
CA ILE A 94 -6.05 5.01 -11.20
C ILE A 94 -7.18 4.56 -10.28
N ALA A 95 -6.84 4.33 -9.00
CA ALA A 95 -7.81 3.96 -7.98
C ALA A 95 -8.55 5.17 -7.40
N ALA A 96 -7.86 6.31 -7.25
CA ALA A 96 -8.49 7.54 -6.76
C ALA A 96 -7.70 8.79 -7.17
N VAL A 97 -8.45 9.86 -7.46
CA VAL A 97 -7.94 11.24 -7.52
C VAL A 97 -8.78 12.07 -6.57
N SER A 98 -8.15 12.88 -5.73
CA SER A 98 -8.83 13.78 -4.81
C SER A 98 -8.12 15.13 -4.72
N PHE A 99 -8.88 16.19 -4.55
CA PHE A 99 -8.36 17.56 -4.41
C PHE A 99 -8.58 18.03 -2.98
N ARG A 100 -7.53 18.40 -2.27
CA ARG A 100 -7.56 18.84 -0.88
C ARG A 100 -6.49 19.91 -0.64
N ASP A 101 -6.77 20.87 0.19
CA ASP A 101 -5.75 21.77 0.74
C ASP A 101 -5.03 21.03 1.89
N LEU A 102 -3.89 20.42 1.59
CA LEU A 102 -3.17 19.54 2.51
C LEU A 102 -2.14 20.30 3.36
N ASP A 103 -1.57 21.38 2.83
CA ASP A 103 -0.60 22.22 3.56
C ASP A 103 -1.24 23.49 4.16
N MET A 104 -2.57 23.61 4.10
CA MET A 104 -3.39 24.71 4.62
C MET A 104 -2.99 26.08 4.06
N ASP A 105 -2.65 26.11 2.78
CA ASP A 105 -2.22 27.32 2.09
C ASP A 105 -3.32 28.00 1.26
N GLY A 106 -4.51 27.41 1.23
CA GLY A 106 -5.67 27.87 0.50
C GLY A 106 -5.74 27.40 -0.95
N ARG A 107 -4.86 26.48 -1.37
CA ARG A 107 -4.84 25.88 -2.71
C ARG A 107 -5.17 24.41 -2.66
N MET A 108 -5.66 23.89 -3.80
CA MET A 108 -5.99 22.47 -3.90
C MET A 108 -4.79 21.67 -4.36
N ASP A 109 -4.27 20.83 -3.47
CA ASP A 109 -3.29 19.81 -3.78
C ASP A 109 -3.99 18.58 -4.36
N ILE A 110 -3.21 17.73 -5.04
CA ILE A 110 -3.73 16.51 -5.65
C ILE A 110 -3.26 15.31 -4.83
N ILE A 111 -4.21 14.48 -4.40
CA ILE A 111 -3.95 13.12 -3.94
C ILE A 111 -4.21 12.21 -5.13
N LEU A 112 -3.22 11.39 -5.48
CA LEU A 112 -3.33 10.37 -6.50
C LEU A 112 -3.04 9.02 -5.88
N ILE A 113 -3.94 8.05 -6.09
CA ILE A 113 -3.73 6.66 -5.70
C ILE A 113 -3.85 5.80 -6.94
N THR A 114 -2.82 5.02 -7.23
CA THR A 114 -2.84 4.01 -8.28
C THR A 114 -2.92 2.62 -7.67
N ALA A 115 -3.60 1.70 -8.34
CA ALA A 115 -3.67 0.28 -8.02
C ALA A 115 -2.94 -0.50 -9.11
N CYS A 116 -1.95 -1.29 -8.73
CA CYS A 116 -1.14 -2.06 -9.66
C CYS A 116 -1.32 -3.55 -9.40
N ALA A 117 -1.38 -4.37 -10.46
CA ALA A 117 -1.43 -5.82 -10.32
C ALA A 117 -0.16 -6.36 -9.68
N GLY A 118 -0.29 -7.36 -8.81
CA GLY A 118 0.86 -8.05 -8.22
C GLY A 118 1.71 -8.76 -9.26
N GLU A 119 3.01 -8.85 -9.05
CA GLU A 119 4.01 -9.33 -10.03
C GLU A 119 3.81 -10.78 -10.50
N ASN A 120 3.01 -11.60 -9.84
CA ASN A 120 2.84 -13.01 -10.18
C ASN A 120 1.37 -13.46 -10.30
N GLY A 121 0.42 -12.53 -10.53
CA GLY A 121 -0.99 -12.89 -10.51
C GLY A 121 -1.47 -13.37 -9.12
N SER A 122 -0.61 -13.22 -8.11
CA SER A 122 -0.96 -13.41 -6.72
C SER A 122 -1.82 -12.26 -6.26
N ASP A 123 -2.85 -12.60 -5.58
CA ASP A 123 -3.96 -11.82 -5.12
C ASP A 123 -3.59 -10.45 -4.52
N GLY A 124 -4.27 -9.46 -5.04
CA GLY A 124 -4.33 -8.14 -4.49
C GLY A 124 -3.57 -7.11 -5.33
N ALA A 125 -4.31 -6.19 -5.92
CA ALA A 125 -3.73 -4.96 -6.42
C ALA A 125 -3.11 -4.21 -5.24
N TYR A 126 -1.81 -3.92 -5.29
CA TYR A 126 -1.19 -3.05 -4.30
C TYR A 126 -1.39 -1.58 -4.70
N LYS A 127 -1.59 -0.73 -3.70
CA LYS A 127 -1.82 0.70 -3.91
C LYS A 127 -0.52 1.50 -3.79
N ILE A 128 -0.40 2.55 -4.60
CA ILE A 128 0.68 3.54 -4.51
C ILE A 128 0.04 4.90 -4.34
N GLY A 129 0.43 5.63 -3.30
CA GLY A 129 -0.05 6.97 -3.02
C GLY A 129 0.97 8.05 -3.39
N ASP A 130 0.49 9.11 -4.02
CA ASP A 130 1.23 10.33 -4.31
C ASP A 130 0.48 11.56 -3.82
N VAL A 131 1.23 12.59 -3.44
CA VAL A 131 0.71 13.93 -3.17
C VAL A 131 1.48 14.94 -3.99
N LEU A 132 0.77 15.74 -4.77
CA LEU A 132 1.32 16.85 -5.53
C LEU A 132 0.80 18.15 -4.93
N PHE A 133 1.69 18.90 -4.31
CA PHE A 133 1.40 20.21 -3.72
C PHE A 133 1.39 21.30 -4.80
N GLN A 134 0.36 22.15 -4.79
CA GLN A 134 0.27 23.23 -5.76
C GLN A 134 1.26 24.34 -5.44
N SER A 135 2.05 24.78 -6.44
CA SER A 135 3.03 25.84 -6.26
C SER A 135 2.38 27.21 -6.03
N LYS A 136 2.90 27.98 -5.05
CA LYS A 136 2.48 29.37 -4.78
C LYS A 136 3.01 30.39 -5.80
N LYS A 137 4.08 30.03 -6.49
CA LYS A 137 4.87 31.01 -7.25
C LYS A 137 4.63 30.95 -8.75
N GLN A 138 4.20 29.80 -9.25
CA GLN A 138 4.03 29.55 -10.68
C GLN A 138 2.93 28.51 -10.89
N ALA A 139 2.36 28.45 -12.09
CA ALA A 139 1.50 27.33 -12.47
C ALA A 139 2.27 26.01 -12.37
N GLY A 140 1.68 25.02 -11.69
CA GLY A 140 2.27 23.69 -11.54
C GLY A 140 2.30 23.16 -10.11
N PHE A 141 2.88 22.00 -9.98
CA PHE A 141 2.89 21.21 -8.75
C PHE A 141 4.31 20.75 -8.41
N TYR A 142 4.54 20.42 -7.14
CA TYR A 142 5.77 19.80 -6.68
C TYR A 142 5.46 18.63 -5.74
N ARG A 143 6.39 17.70 -5.60
CA ARG A 143 6.31 16.58 -4.67
C ARG A 143 7.30 16.74 -3.52
N ASP A 144 6.90 16.33 -2.31
CA ASP A 144 7.84 16.05 -1.22
C ASP A 144 8.07 14.53 -1.17
N TYR A 145 9.25 14.09 -1.61
CA TYR A 145 9.63 12.68 -1.65
C TYR A 145 9.60 12.01 -0.27
N ARG A 146 9.78 12.76 0.81
CA ARG A 146 9.72 12.22 2.18
C ARG A 146 8.28 11.89 2.57
N ILE A 147 7.33 12.69 2.12
CA ILE A 147 5.90 12.44 2.32
C ILE A 147 5.49 11.22 1.49
N ALA A 148 5.85 11.17 0.22
CA ALA A 148 5.55 10.05 -0.66
C ALA A 148 6.16 8.72 -0.14
N ASP A 149 7.43 8.74 0.31
CA ASP A 149 8.08 7.57 0.92
C ASP A 149 7.31 7.08 2.16
N LYS A 150 6.93 7.98 3.07
CA LYS A 150 6.19 7.60 4.28
C LYS A 150 4.79 7.06 3.98
N ILE A 151 4.07 7.67 3.05
CA ILE A 151 2.75 7.19 2.61
C ILE A 151 2.83 5.73 2.18
N ASN A 152 3.81 5.39 1.34
CA ASN A 152 3.92 4.05 0.76
C ASN A 152 4.61 3.04 1.70
N ARG A 153 5.60 3.48 2.49
CA ARG A 153 6.32 2.61 3.42
C ARG A 153 5.47 2.14 4.59
N TYR A 154 4.59 3.00 5.10
CA TYR A 154 3.81 2.73 6.31
C TYR A 154 2.33 2.44 6.03
N GLY A 155 1.98 2.10 4.78
CA GLY A 155 0.63 1.68 4.40
C GLY A 155 -0.44 2.77 4.53
N MET A 156 -0.05 4.05 4.39
CA MET A 156 -1.00 5.18 4.42
C MET A 156 -1.58 5.53 3.05
N ASN A 157 -1.28 4.73 2.03
CA ASN A 157 -1.74 4.87 0.64
C ASN A 157 -3.13 4.24 0.38
N LYS A 158 -3.89 3.98 1.41
CA LYS A 158 -5.13 3.18 1.31
C LYS A 158 -6.32 3.97 0.77
N SER A 159 -6.49 5.22 1.19
CA SER A 159 -7.54 6.12 0.70
C SER A 159 -7.09 7.58 0.77
N ALA A 160 -7.83 8.46 0.07
CA ALA A 160 -7.59 9.90 0.12
C ALA A 160 -7.78 10.46 1.56
N GLU A 161 -8.68 9.89 2.33
CA GLU A 161 -8.94 10.25 3.73
C GLU A 161 -7.74 9.91 4.62
N VAL A 162 -7.13 8.73 4.43
CA VAL A 162 -5.93 8.32 5.19
C VAL A 162 -4.74 9.20 4.84
N ILE A 163 -4.52 9.50 3.56
CA ILE A 163 -3.46 10.43 3.12
C ILE A 163 -3.72 11.83 3.72
N THR A 164 -4.96 12.31 3.71
CA THR A 164 -5.32 13.61 4.31
C THR A 164 -5.06 13.61 5.81
N ALA A 165 -5.47 12.58 6.53
CA ALA A 165 -5.21 12.44 7.97
C ALA A 165 -3.71 12.45 8.28
N PHE A 166 -2.89 11.85 7.43
CA PHE A 166 -1.44 11.89 7.59
C PHE A 166 -0.84 13.26 7.27
N VAL A 167 -1.10 13.80 6.08
CA VAL A 167 -0.38 14.99 5.59
C VAL A 167 -0.85 16.26 6.28
N ARG A 168 -2.15 16.42 6.44
CA ARG A 168 -2.77 17.63 7.01
C ARG A 168 -2.93 17.56 8.52
N ASP A 169 -3.41 16.41 9.04
CA ASP A 169 -3.86 16.30 10.43
C ASP A 169 -2.77 15.68 11.35
N GLY A 170 -1.65 15.23 10.77
CA GLY A 170 -0.48 14.75 11.51
C GLY A 170 -0.59 13.33 12.09
N TYR A 171 -1.62 12.56 11.71
CA TYR A 171 -1.71 11.15 12.09
C TYR A 171 -0.64 10.33 11.36
N SER A 172 -0.15 9.27 12.02
CA SER A 172 0.87 8.41 11.41
C SER A 172 0.73 6.97 11.89
N THR A 173 1.01 6.03 11.00
CA THR A 173 1.17 4.62 11.32
C THR A 173 2.65 4.22 11.52
N GLU A 174 3.57 5.17 11.36
CA GLU A 174 5.03 4.92 11.49
C GLU A 174 5.40 4.26 12.82
N PHE A 175 4.76 4.68 13.93
CA PHE A 175 5.03 4.12 15.25
C PHE A 175 4.72 2.62 15.35
N LEU A 176 3.79 2.10 14.55
CA LEU A 176 3.48 0.66 14.50
C LEU A 176 4.69 -0.18 14.07
N TYR A 177 5.62 0.41 13.33
CA TYR A 177 6.81 -0.24 12.80
C TYR A 177 8.09 0.13 13.55
N THR A 178 8.09 1.24 14.28
CA THR A 178 9.32 1.82 14.87
C THR A 178 9.32 1.79 16.39
N ALA A 179 8.18 1.58 17.05
CA ALA A 179 8.10 1.46 18.50
C ALA A 179 8.94 0.27 18.99
N THR A 180 9.64 0.48 20.10
CA THR A 180 10.52 -0.53 20.71
C THR A 180 9.86 -1.22 21.90
N THR A 181 8.79 -0.66 22.45
CA THR A 181 8.06 -1.21 23.59
C THR A 181 6.55 -1.24 23.37
N LEU A 182 5.89 -2.22 23.97
CA LEU A 182 4.42 -2.30 23.97
C LEU A 182 3.78 -1.05 24.61
N LYS A 183 4.45 -0.46 25.59
CA LYS A 183 3.98 0.76 26.25
C LYS A 183 3.93 1.96 25.27
N GLU A 184 4.91 2.10 24.37
CA GLU A 184 4.91 3.12 23.32
C GLU A 184 3.72 2.92 22.39
N LEU A 185 3.50 1.69 21.88
CA LEU A 185 2.36 1.39 21.03
C LEU A 185 1.01 1.75 21.65
N LEU A 186 0.84 1.42 22.95
CA LEU A 186 -0.40 1.73 23.67
C LEU A 186 -0.58 3.24 23.89
N ALA A 187 0.50 3.97 24.13
CA ALA A 187 0.46 5.42 24.29
C ALA A 187 0.03 6.14 23.01
N GLU A 188 0.40 5.60 21.86
CA GLU A 188 0.02 6.11 20.52
C GLU A 188 -1.36 5.60 20.05
N GLY A 189 -2.04 4.73 20.83
CA GLY A 189 -3.40 4.33 20.58
C GLY A 189 -3.63 2.95 19.98
N LEU A 190 -2.60 2.06 19.94
CA LEU A 190 -2.81 0.67 19.56
C LEU A 190 -3.84 0.01 20.50
N GLN A 191 -4.81 -0.67 19.92
CA GLN A 191 -5.82 -1.45 20.64
C GLN A 191 -5.49 -2.95 20.56
N ILE A 192 -5.21 -3.56 21.71
CA ILE A 192 -4.86 -4.99 21.78
C ILE A 192 -6.11 -5.86 21.67
N ILE A 193 -6.02 -6.92 20.86
CA ILE A 193 -7.01 -8.00 20.79
C ILE A 193 -6.67 -9.01 21.91
N THR A 194 -7.10 -8.71 23.13
CA THR A 194 -6.64 -9.35 24.37
C THR A 194 -6.92 -10.84 24.41
N GLU A 195 -8.06 -11.29 23.87
CA GLU A 195 -8.49 -12.69 23.83
C GLU A 195 -7.61 -13.58 22.94
N GLN A 196 -6.84 -12.98 22.05
CA GLN A 196 -5.89 -13.68 21.17
C GLN A 196 -4.44 -13.59 21.67
N CYS A 197 -4.20 -12.86 22.78
CA CYS A 197 -2.87 -12.77 23.36
C CYS A 197 -2.49 -14.07 24.09
N HIS A 198 -1.30 -14.56 23.81
CA HIS A 198 -0.80 -15.76 24.50
C HIS A 198 0.74 -15.82 24.49
N TYR A 199 1.32 -16.55 25.47
CA TYR A 199 2.76 -16.79 25.54
C TYR A 199 3.14 -18.05 24.78
N ARG A 200 4.29 -17.98 24.09
CA ARG A 200 4.93 -19.13 23.42
C ARG A 200 6.45 -19.07 23.59
N THR A 201 7.08 -20.24 23.58
CA THR A 201 8.53 -20.34 23.57
C THR A 201 9.01 -20.60 22.16
N PHE A 202 9.85 -19.70 21.64
CA PHE A 202 10.39 -19.69 20.29
C PHE A 202 11.89 -20.05 20.30
N GLY A 203 12.22 -21.32 20.49
CA GLY A 203 13.59 -21.79 20.45
C GLY A 203 14.58 -20.88 21.21
N LYS A 204 15.56 -20.34 20.50
CA LYS A 204 16.60 -19.45 21.07
C LYS A 204 16.10 -18.06 21.43
N LEU A 205 14.93 -17.65 20.94
CA LEU A 205 14.34 -16.33 21.25
C LEU A 205 13.71 -16.30 22.64
N GLY A 206 13.51 -17.48 23.26
CA GLY A 206 12.92 -17.60 24.59
C GLY A 206 11.39 -17.50 24.59
N LYS A 207 10.84 -17.13 25.75
CA LYS A 207 9.39 -17.00 25.96
C LYS A 207 8.95 -15.60 25.58
N LEU A 208 8.08 -15.50 24.56
CA LEU A 208 7.52 -14.25 24.05
C LEU A 208 6.00 -14.28 24.16
N GLN A 209 5.41 -13.12 24.33
CA GLN A 209 3.97 -12.91 24.19
C GLN A 209 3.66 -12.56 22.74
N VAL A 210 2.71 -13.27 22.14
CA VAL A 210 2.10 -12.91 20.86
C VAL A 210 1.00 -11.90 21.17
N VAL A 211 1.11 -10.69 20.62
CA VAL A 211 0.21 -9.57 20.90
C VAL A 211 -0.36 -9.03 19.59
N PRO A 212 -1.53 -9.50 19.16
CA PRO A 212 -2.25 -8.89 18.04
C PRO A 212 -2.92 -7.59 18.47
N GLY A 213 -2.95 -6.61 17.58
CA GLY A 213 -3.60 -5.34 17.83
C GLY A 213 -3.99 -4.60 16.57
N THR A 214 -4.90 -3.65 16.71
CA THR A 214 -5.35 -2.77 15.64
C THR A 214 -5.10 -1.30 16.00
N TYR A 215 -4.89 -0.50 14.97
CA TYR A 215 -4.84 0.95 15.08
C TYR A 215 -5.74 1.58 14.03
N ARG A 216 -6.64 2.46 14.46
CA ARG A 216 -7.58 3.12 13.55
C ARG A 216 -7.06 4.47 13.12
N ILE A 217 -6.95 4.67 11.80
CA ILE A 217 -6.69 5.95 11.17
C ILE A 217 -7.81 6.27 10.18
N SER A 218 -8.59 7.32 10.45
CA SER A 218 -9.80 7.63 9.66
C SER A 218 -10.79 6.45 9.63
N ASN A 219 -11.09 5.91 8.46
CA ASN A 219 -11.96 4.73 8.26
C ASN A 219 -11.19 3.40 8.15
N TYR A 220 -9.93 3.36 8.59
CA TYR A 220 -8.96 2.32 8.32
C TYR A 220 -8.49 1.65 9.60
N ASP A 221 -8.60 0.32 9.70
CA ASP A 221 -8.10 -0.47 10.84
C ASP A 221 -6.85 -1.25 10.42
N VAL A 222 -5.68 -0.70 10.71
CA VAL A 222 -4.39 -1.37 10.49
C VAL A 222 -4.22 -2.49 11.50
N PHE A 223 -3.92 -3.71 11.04
CA PHE A 223 -3.71 -4.88 11.89
C PHE A 223 -2.24 -5.27 11.94
N MET A 224 -1.73 -5.45 13.14
CA MET A 224 -0.36 -5.87 13.41
C MET A 224 -0.32 -6.99 14.44
N VAL A 225 0.74 -7.79 14.39
CA VAL A 225 1.06 -8.77 15.42
C VAL A 225 2.48 -8.55 15.92
N TYR A 226 2.63 -8.41 17.23
CA TYR A 226 3.93 -8.19 17.87
C TYR A 226 4.37 -9.40 18.68
N LEU A 227 5.67 -9.68 18.68
CA LEU A 227 6.30 -10.60 19.60
C LEU A 227 7.02 -9.79 20.67
N VAL A 228 6.53 -9.88 21.89
CA VAL A 228 6.91 -9.01 23.01
C VAL A 228 7.57 -9.83 24.11
N SER A 229 8.69 -9.34 24.65
CA SER A 229 9.38 -9.94 25.78
C SER A 229 8.55 -9.84 27.07
N GLU A 230 8.94 -10.59 28.11
CA GLU A 230 8.32 -10.48 29.45
C GLU A 230 8.55 -9.08 30.08
N GLN A 231 9.52 -8.31 29.58
CA GLN A 231 9.82 -6.95 30.01
C GLN A 231 9.01 -5.89 29.24
N GLY A 232 8.30 -6.30 28.19
CA GLY A 232 7.49 -5.41 27.35
C GLY A 232 8.22 -4.86 26.12
N ASP A 233 9.43 -5.37 25.83
CA ASP A 233 10.19 -4.97 24.64
C ASP A 233 9.65 -5.68 23.41
N ILE A 234 9.50 -4.96 22.30
CA ILE A 234 9.09 -5.52 21.01
C ILE A 234 10.32 -6.09 20.33
N LEU A 235 10.34 -7.41 20.10
CA LEU A 235 11.40 -8.07 19.37
C LEU A 235 11.11 -8.16 17.88
N PHE A 236 9.84 -8.39 17.50
CA PHE A 236 9.41 -8.49 16.11
C PHE A 236 8.04 -7.88 15.92
N SER A 237 7.84 -7.22 14.78
CA SER A 237 6.58 -6.69 14.29
C SER A 237 6.21 -7.41 13.00
N LEU A 238 5.03 -8.00 12.95
CA LEU A 238 4.52 -8.73 11.78
C LEU A 238 3.32 -7.97 11.22
N GLN A 239 3.27 -7.84 9.91
CA GLN A 239 2.19 -7.17 9.19
C GLN A 239 1.45 -8.19 8.31
N PRO A 240 0.46 -8.90 8.86
CA PRO A 240 -0.22 -9.97 8.12
C PRO A 240 -1.28 -9.45 7.13
N MET A 241 -1.67 -8.20 7.22
CA MET A 241 -2.79 -7.63 6.47
C MET A 241 -2.46 -7.40 4.98
N GLY A 242 -1.16 -7.24 4.62
CA GLY A 242 -0.77 -6.97 3.24
C GLY A 242 -1.45 -5.70 2.69
N ASP A 243 -2.09 -5.84 1.52
CA ASP A 243 -2.75 -4.75 0.81
C ASP A 243 -4.23 -4.55 1.15
N TYR A 244 -4.81 -5.39 2.00
CA TYR A 244 -6.18 -5.23 2.47
C TYR A 244 -6.39 -3.90 3.21
N ASP A 245 -7.64 -3.45 3.23
CA ASP A 245 -7.99 -2.18 3.83
C ASP A 245 -8.24 -2.28 5.34
N ASN A 246 -8.97 -3.27 5.80
CA ASN A 246 -9.34 -3.40 7.21
C ASN A 246 -9.27 -4.85 7.70
N LEU A 247 -8.91 -5.03 8.96
CA LEU A 247 -9.20 -6.27 9.67
C LEU A 247 -10.71 -6.36 9.93
N TYR A 248 -11.39 -7.32 9.32
CA TYR A 248 -12.80 -7.61 9.62
C TYR A 248 -12.94 -8.51 10.84
N ALA A 249 -12.16 -9.59 10.93
CA ALA A 249 -12.13 -10.48 12.09
C ALA A 249 -10.82 -11.30 12.14
N LEU A 250 -10.21 -11.38 13.32
CA LEU A 250 -9.11 -12.32 13.57
C LEU A 250 -9.68 -13.69 13.95
N LYS A 251 -9.49 -14.68 13.07
CA LYS A 251 -9.94 -16.08 13.33
C LYS A 251 -9.00 -16.79 14.30
N GLY A 252 -7.69 -16.54 14.24
CA GLY A 252 -6.74 -17.08 15.18
C GLY A 252 -5.28 -16.89 14.81
N ILE A 253 -4.40 -17.16 15.78
CA ILE A 253 -2.95 -17.21 15.62
C ILE A 253 -2.44 -18.52 16.21
N ASN A 254 -1.67 -19.28 15.43
CA ASN A 254 -1.04 -20.53 15.84
C ASN A 254 0.48 -20.42 15.75
N CYS A 255 1.17 -21.07 16.70
CA CYS A 255 2.64 -21.10 16.74
C CYS A 255 3.09 -22.56 16.80
N ARG A 256 3.41 -23.15 15.66
CA ARG A 256 3.86 -24.54 15.48
C ARG A 256 4.98 -24.60 14.48
N ASP A 257 5.74 -25.69 14.50
CA ASP A 257 6.67 -26.04 13.45
C ASP A 257 5.89 -26.42 12.19
N ILE A 258 6.06 -25.67 11.13
CA ILE A 258 5.36 -25.83 9.85
C ILE A 258 6.24 -26.49 8.81
N ASP A 259 7.51 -26.11 8.71
CA ASP A 259 8.44 -26.60 7.70
C ASP A 259 9.35 -27.77 8.16
N GLY A 260 9.20 -28.21 9.41
CA GLY A 260 9.90 -29.37 9.96
C GLY A 260 11.32 -29.09 10.42
N ASP A 261 11.71 -27.82 10.60
CA ASP A 261 13.05 -27.44 11.05
C ASP A 261 13.24 -27.47 12.59
N GLY A 262 12.17 -27.77 13.33
CA GLY A 262 12.12 -27.84 14.79
C GLY A 262 11.91 -26.49 15.46
N LEU A 263 11.79 -25.40 14.72
CA LEU A 263 11.45 -24.08 15.24
C LEU A 263 9.93 -23.85 15.14
N LYS A 264 9.43 -22.87 15.88
CA LYS A 264 8.01 -22.51 15.82
C LYS A 264 7.80 -21.36 14.86
N ASP A 265 7.01 -21.62 13.85
CA ASP A 265 6.50 -20.64 12.91
C ASP A 265 5.21 -20.02 13.45
N ILE A 266 4.76 -18.94 12.82
CA ILE A 266 3.53 -18.24 13.17
C ILE A 266 2.59 -18.29 11.98
N VAL A 267 1.39 -18.86 12.20
CA VAL A 267 0.31 -18.90 11.23
C VAL A 267 -0.80 -18.00 11.74
N ILE A 268 -1.24 -17.06 10.91
CA ILE A 268 -2.30 -16.10 11.20
C ILE A 268 -3.42 -16.33 10.19
N LEU A 269 -4.64 -16.55 10.68
CA LEU A 269 -5.84 -16.67 9.87
C LEU A 269 -6.80 -15.55 10.27
N ALA A 270 -7.19 -14.72 9.30
CA ALA A 270 -8.07 -13.60 9.53
C ALA A 270 -9.05 -13.40 8.38
N ARG A 271 -10.08 -12.61 8.60
CA ARG A 271 -10.92 -12.05 7.55
C ARG A 271 -10.57 -10.58 7.42
N TYR A 272 -10.37 -10.17 6.20
CA TYR A 272 -10.09 -8.77 5.84
C TYR A 272 -11.21 -8.22 5.00
N SER A 273 -11.30 -6.91 4.92
CA SER A 273 -12.25 -6.25 4.04
C SER A 273 -11.59 -5.14 3.24
N TYR A 274 -12.15 -4.88 2.08
CA TYR A 274 -11.76 -3.79 1.19
C TYR A 274 -12.98 -3.34 0.39
N GLU A 275 -12.89 -2.15 -0.21
CA GLU A 275 -13.93 -1.61 -1.09
C GLU A 275 -13.71 -2.14 -2.51
N GLY A 276 -14.73 -2.79 -3.07
CA GLY A 276 -14.72 -3.26 -4.46
C GLY A 276 -14.97 -2.13 -5.46
N GLU A 277 -14.85 -2.44 -6.75
CA GLU A 277 -14.95 -1.49 -7.85
C GLU A 277 -16.30 -0.72 -7.90
N GLU A 278 -17.37 -1.35 -7.45
CA GLU A 278 -18.72 -0.74 -7.40
C GLU A 278 -19.04 -0.09 -6.04
N GLY A 279 -18.03 0.07 -5.17
CA GLY A 279 -18.18 0.62 -3.82
C GLY A 279 -18.79 -0.34 -2.80
N GLN A 280 -18.95 -1.62 -3.13
CA GLN A 280 -19.43 -2.65 -2.21
C GLN A 280 -18.32 -3.11 -1.26
N LEU A 281 -18.68 -3.41 -0.01
CA LEU A 281 -17.75 -4.02 0.94
C LEU A 281 -17.52 -5.48 0.56
N ILE A 282 -16.29 -5.84 0.24
CA ILE A 282 -15.84 -7.22 0.04
C ILE A 282 -15.17 -7.70 1.32
N VAL A 283 -15.48 -8.92 1.74
CA VAL A 283 -14.86 -9.56 2.93
C VAL A 283 -14.35 -10.93 2.53
N GLU A 284 -13.05 -11.16 2.74
CA GLU A 284 -12.38 -12.40 2.37
C GLU A 284 -11.58 -12.96 3.53
N SER A 285 -11.47 -14.29 3.62
CA SER A 285 -10.53 -14.95 4.50
C SER A 285 -9.16 -15.01 3.83
N ASP A 286 -8.13 -14.65 4.60
CA ASP A 286 -6.75 -14.76 4.15
C ASP A 286 -5.84 -15.18 5.32
N TYR A 287 -4.65 -15.66 4.97
CA TYR A 287 -3.70 -16.13 5.95
C TYR A 287 -2.29 -15.58 5.67
N SER A 288 -1.47 -15.60 6.72
CA SER A 288 -0.04 -15.35 6.62
C SER A 288 0.73 -16.39 7.40
N VAL A 289 1.80 -16.90 6.81
CA VAL A 289 2.74 -17.82 7.45
C VAL A 289 4.08 -17.13 7.59
N TYR A 290 4.60 -17.07 8.81
CA TYR A 290 5.91 -16.50 9.11
C TYR A 290 6.81 -17.61 9.63
N TYR A 291 7.81 -18.00 8.84
CA TYR A 291 8.79 -19.01 9.22
C TYR A 291 9.84 -18.39 10.13
N GLN A 292 10.08 -19.04 11.28
CA GLN A 292 11.20 -18.66 12.15
C GLN A 292 12.53 -19.03 11.48
N ARG A 293 13.43 -18.06 11.36
CA ARG A 293 14.76 -18.22 10.79
C ARG A 293 15.82 -17.69 11.74
N THR A 294 17.11 -17.93 11.41
CA THR A 294 18.21 -17.34 12.17
C THR A 294 18.12 -15.81 12.09
N GLY A 295 17.76 -15.18 13.20
CA GLY A 295 17.67 -13.73 13.31
C GLY A 295 16.28 -13.12 13.13
N GLY A 296 15.21 -13.91 12.93
CA GLY A 296 13.86 -13.34 12.83
C GLY A 296 12.80 -14.25 12.24
N PHE A 297 11.82 -13.62 11.64
CA PHE A 297 10.72 -14.29 10.96
C PHE A 297 10.67 -13.84 9.49
N SER A 298 10.44 -14.79 8.59
CA SER A 298 10.30 -14.55 7.14
C SER A 298 8.87 -14.86 6.73
N LEU A 299 8.20 -13.89 6.11
CA LEU A 299 6.87 -14.09 5.54
C LEU A 299 6.97 -15.06 4.35
N ASP A 300 6.04 -16.00 4.29
CA ASP A 300 5.83 -16.83 3.11
C ASP A 300 5.21 -16.00 1.98
N THR A 301 5.77 -16.13 0.80
CA THR A 301 5.29 -15.43 -0.40
C THR A 301 4.84 -16.38 -1.51
N GLU A 302 5.03 -17.70 -1.35
CA GLU A 302 4.85 -18.69 -2.41
C GLU A 302 3.69 -19.66 -2.15
N MET A 303 3.38 -19.95 -0.88
CA MET A 303 2.33 -20.92 -0.53
C MET A 303 0.96 -20.50 -1.05
N LYS A 304 0.68 -19.20 -1.10
CA LYS A 304 -0.59 -18.65 -1.62
C LYS A 304 -0.84 -19.00 -3.09
N ASP A 305 0.20 -19.27 -3.87
CA ASP A 305 0.09 -19.71 -5.26
C ASP A 305 -0.43 -21.16 -5.36
N THR A 306 -0.27 -21.93 -4.29
CA THR A 306 -0.67 -23.35 -4.24
C THR A 306 -1.93 -23.60 -3.43
N TYR A 307 -2.19 -22.80 -2.41
CA TYR A 307 -3.33 -22.92 -1.53
C TYR A 307 -3.96 -21.56 -1.21
N ARG A 308 -5.24 -21.40 -1.53
CA ARG A 308 -6.08 -20.25 -1.16
C ARG A 308 -7.08 -20.70 -0.11
N CYS A 309 -7.11 -20.01 1.03
CA CYS A 309 -8.07 -20.35 2.07
C CYS A 309 -9.48 -19.86 1.71
N SER A 310 -10.46 -20.57 2.26
CA SER A 310 -11.88 -20.23 2.17
C SER A 310 -12.41 -19.72 3.53
N ASP A 311 -13.62 -19.19 3.52
CA ASP A 311 -14.30 -18.77 4.75
C ASP A 311 -14.62 -19.94 5.71
N GLU A 312 -14.64 -21.17 5.21
CA GLU A 312 -14.92 -22.37 5.98
C GLU A 312 -13.66 -22.97 6.62
N ASP A 313 -12.46 -22.54 6.18
CA ASP A 313 -11.22 -23.10 6.68
C ASP A 313 -10.98 -22.73 8.14
N THR A 314 -10.53 -23.75 8.87
CA THR A 314 -10.08 -23.60 10.25
C THR A 314 -8.56 -23.47 10.33
N MET A 315 -8.06 -23.06 11.49
CA MET A 315 -6.62 -22.98 11.75
C MET A 315 -5.94 -24.35 11.58
N GLU A 316 -6.62 -25.45 11.95
CA GLU A 316 -6.09 -26.81 11.81
C GLU A 316 -5.90 -27.20 10.35
N VAL A 317 -6.91 -26.93 9.50
CA VAL A 317 -6.84 -27.17 8.05
C VAL A 317 -5.67 -26.39 7.45
N LEU A 318 -5.55 -25.10 7.79
CA LEU A 318 -4.49 -24.25 7.27
C LEU A 318 -3.09 -24.76 7.68
N VAL A 319 -2.91 -25.18 8.94
CA VAL A 319 -1.64 -25.75 9.43
C VAL A 319 -1.31 -27.06 8.68
N GLU A 320 -2.30 -27.90 8.38
CA GLU A 320 -2.09 -29.12 7.62
C GLU A 320 -1.68 -28.83 6.16
N GLU A 321 -2.35 -27.89 5.50
CA GLU A 321 -2.01 -27.49 4.13
C GLU A 321 -0.61 -26.86 4.06
N ALA A 322 -0.25 -26.01 5.03
CA ALA A 322 1.07 -25.43 5.10
C ALA A 322 2.18 -26.49 5.28
N ARG A 323 1.95 -27.52 6.09
CA ARG A 323 2.86 -28.65 6.24
C ARG A 323 2.97 -29.50 4.97
N LYS A 324 1.84 -29.73 4.28
CA LYS A 324 1.86 -30.45 2.99
C LYS A 324 2.67 -29.70 1.95
N TYR A 325 2.58 -28.38 1.92
CA TYR A 325 3.38 -27.56 1.03
C TYR A 325 4.89 -27.83 1.20
N TRP A 326 5.35 -28.01 2.44
CA TRP A 326 6.73 -28.37 2.77
C TRP A 326 7.02 -29.89 2.64
N GLY A 327 6.03 -30.68 2.23
CA GLY A 327 6.20 -32.14 2.12
C GLY A 327 6.31 -32.86 3.47
N TRP A 328 5.88 -32.20 4.55
CA TRP A 328 5.96 -32.74 5.91
C TRP A 328 4.54 -32.95 6.48
N SER A 329 4.18 -34.21 6.69
CA SER A 329 2.95 -34.61 7.38
C SER A 329 3.32 -35.13 8.78
N GLY A 330 3.57 -34.21 9.71
CA GLY A 330 3.78 -34.56 11.13
C GLY A 330 2.44 -34.93 11.77
N GLU A 331 2.43 -35.96 12.62
CA GLU A 331 1.28 -36.22 13.49
C GLU A 331 1.04 -34.99 14.40
N LEU A 332 -0.22 -34.61 14.54
CA LEU A 332 -0.70 -33.49 15.36
C LEU A 332 -0.37 -33.67 16.85
#